data_21273eb8a5f20eb65cabf681add2291e
#
_entry.id   21273eb8a5f20eb65cabf681add2291e
#
_cell.length_a   1.000
_cell.length_b   1.000
_cell.length_c   1.000
_cell.angle_alpha   90.00
_cell.angle_beta   90.00
_cell.angle_gamma   90.00
#
_symmetry.space_group_name_H-M   'P 1'
#
loop_
_entity.id
_entity.type
_entity.pdbx_description
1 polymer ?
#
loop_
_entity_poly.entity_id
_entity_poly.type
_entity_poly.pdbx_seq_one_letter_code
_entity_poly.pdbx_strand_id
1 'polypeptide(L)'
;MHVPHLPRVRPIRTLFSVLCTVALGAGLLAGAGPATATAAQAEASAAQAAAGSKVVGYFTEWGVYDRNYHVKNIESSGSADKLTHINYSFGNVTGGKCAMGDAYAATDRAYTAADSVDGVADTWDQPLRGNFNQLLKLKQKHPDLKILWSFGGWTWSGGFAQAAQNPEAFAQSCYDLVENSKWADVFDGIDIDWEYPNACGLSCDTSGRDAFPKLMGALRAKFGQDYLVTAAITADATAGGKIDAADYAGAAQYVDWYNPMTYDFFGAWDATGPTAPHSPLTSYSGIPKEDFHTSATIAKLKGLGIPASKLLLGLGFYGRGWTGVTQSEPGGTATGPAKGTYENGIEDYKVLKTSCPATGTVGGTAYAKCGSDWWSYDTPQTIATKMAYKNEQGLGGTFFWELSGDTANGELIKAID
;
A
#
# COMPACT_ATOMS: atom_id res chain seq x y z
N MET A 1 20.85 8.29 -41.86
CA MET A 1 21.43 9.41 -41.08
C MET A 1 21.04 9.18 -39.62
N HIS A 2 21.98 8.80 -38.78
CA HIS A 2 21.78 8.55 -37.36
C HIS A 2 21.87 9.89 -36.63
N VAL A 3 20.78 10.31 -35.98
CA VAL A 3 20.80 11.46 -35.09
C VAL A 3 20.97 10.91 -33.66
N PRO A 4 22.02 11.32 -32.92
CA PRO A 4 22.19 10.86 -31.55
C PRO A 4 21.17 11.56 -30.62
N HIS A 5 20.42 10.78 -29.87
CA HIS A 5 19.57 11.27 -28.78
C HIS A 5 20.44 11.82 -27.64
N LEU A 6 20.35 13.12 -27.39
CA LEU A 6 20.88 13.76 -26.21
C LEU A 6 19.95 13.45 -24.99
N PRO A 7 20.50 13.15 -23.82
CA PRO A 7 19.68 12.96 -22.63
C PRO A 7 18.99 14.27 -22.26
N ARG A 8 17.68 14.23 -22.01
CA ARG A 8 16.90 15.36 -21.53
C ARG A 8 17.35 15.70 -20.10
N VAL A 9 17.93 16.88 -19.94
CA VAL A 9 18.24 17.47 -18.64
C VAL A 9 16.93 18.00 -18.05
N ARG A 10 16.49 17.43 -16.93
CA ARG A 10 15.39 17.98 -16.12
C ARG A 10 15.83 19.31 -15.53
N PRO A 11 14.97 20.34 -15.42
CA PRO A 11 15.35 21.64 -14.88
C PRO A 11 15.71 21.52 -13.39
N ILE A 12 16.91 21.98 -13.06
CA ILE A 12 17.40 22.13 -11.68
C ILE A 12 16.53 23.18 -10.98
N ARG A 13 15.75 22.77 -9.99
CA ARG A 13 15.10 23.72 -9.09
C ARG A 13 16.15 24.34 -8.17
N THR A 14 16.46 25.60 -8.40
CA THR A 14 17.36 26.41 -7.56
C THR A 14 16.74 26.59 -6.18
N LEU A 15 17.35 26.00 -5.16
CA LEU A 15 17.04 26.31 -3.76
C LEU A 15 17.54 27.72 -3.46
N PHE A 16 16.65 28.64 -3.14
CA PHE A 16 16.99 29.90 -2.51
C PHE A 16 17.28 29.64 -1.03
N SER A 17 18.56 29.67 -0.66
CA SER A 17 18.97 29.70 0.74
C SER A 17 18.76 31.12 1.28
N VAL A 18 17.78 31.25 2.18
CA VAL A 18 17.63 32.48 2.96
C VAL A 18 18.62 32.39 4.12
N LEU A 19 19.70 33.20 4.06
CA LEU A 19 20.58 33.45 5.19
C LEU A 19 19.85 34.36 6.19
N CYS A 20 19.45 33.83 7.35
CA CYS A 20 19.10 34.65 8.50
C CYS A 20 20.36 34.99 9.29
N THR A 21 20.76 36.25 9.22
CA THR A 21 21.77 36.83 10.09
C THR A 21 21.25 36.94 11.53
N VAL A 22 21.88 36.23 12.46
CA VAL A 22 21.61 36.34 13.90
C VAL A 22 22.43 37.48 14.45
N ALA A 23 21.78 38.54 14.91
CA ALA A 23 22.37 39.57 15.72
C ALA A 23 22.45 39.10 17.18
N LEU A 24 23.66 39.06 17.76
CA LEU A 24 23.88 38.82 19.18
C LEU A 24 23.42 40.04 19.98
N GLY A 25 22.33 39.89 20.74
CA GLY A 25 21.95 40.77 21.82
C GLY A 25 22.06 40.01 23.14
N ALA A 26 23.03 40.39 23.99
CA ALA A 26 23.13 39.88 25.35
C ALA A 26 22.05 40.54 26.24
N GLY A 27 21.24 39.74 26.92
CA GLY A 27 20.29 40.28 27.91
C GLY A 27 19.43 39.19 28.60
N LEU A 28 19.77 38.96 29.87
CA LEU A 28 18.95 38.43 30.97
C LEU A 28 18.30 37.04 30.86
N LEU A 29 18.93 36.11 31.57
CA LEU A 29 18.36 34.82 32.02
C LEU A 29 17.12 35.03 32.89
N ALA A 30 15.97 34.64 32.36
CA ALA A 30 14.81 34.27 33.18
C ALA A 30 14.44 32.82 32.78
N GLY A 31 14.43 31.89 33.75
CA GLY A 31 14.26 30.46 33.53
C GLY A 31 12.91 30.12 32.91
N ALA A 32 12.92 29.68 31.67
CA ALA A 32 11.83 28.99 31.05
C ALA A 32 12.07 27.47 31.22
N GLY A 33 11.19 26.79 31.95
CA GLY A 33 11.31 25.37 32.27
C GLY A 33 11.17 24.46 31.02
N PRO A 34 11.49 23.16 31.15
CA PRO A 34 11.55 22.21 30.04
C PRO A 34 10.21 21.93 29.31
N ALA A 35 9.10 22.51 29.75
CA ALA A 35 7.76 22.29 29.20
C ALA A 35 7.50 23.02 27.85
N THR A 36 8.21 24.11 27.57
CA THR A 36 8.00 24.89 26.31
C THR A 36 8.72 24.30 25.11
N ALA A 37 9.82 23.57 25.34
CA ALA A 37 10.57 22.90 24.24
C ALA A 37 9.81 21.66 23.71
N THR A 38 9.07 20.97 24.57
CA THR A 38 8.30 19.78 24.18
C THR A 38 7.03 20.11 23.38
N ALA A 39 6.36 21.23 23.67
CA ALA A 39 5.17 21.66 22.92
C ALA A 39 5.54 22.15 21.51
N ALA A 40 6.58 22.96 21.38
CA ALA A 40 7.06 23.43 20.07
C ALA A 40 7.62 22.30 19.19
N GLN A 41 8.24 21.28 19.80
CA GLN A 41 8.68 20.08 19.08
C GLN A 41 7.50 19.20 18.67
N ALA A 42 6.46 19.08 19.50
CA ALA A 42 5.23 18.34 19.17
C ALA A 42 4.43 19.06 18.06
N GLU A 43 4.34 20.38 18.10
CA GLU A 43 3.69 21.18 17.04
C GLU A 43 4.48 21.17 15.72
N ALA A 44 5.81 21.23 15.78
CA ALA A 44 6.66 21.09 14.59
C ALA A 44 6.59 19.68 14.00
N SER A 45 6.52 18.64 14.84
CA SER A 45 6.31 17.24 14.41
C SER A 45 4.92 17.03 13.80
N ALA A 46 3.88 17.64 14.39
CA ALA A 46 2.51 17.58 13.89
C ALA A 46 2.36 18.36 12.57
N ALA A 47 2.98 19.53 12.45
CA ALA A 47 3.01 20.31 11.23
C ALA A 47 3.81 19.63 10.10
N GLN A 48 4.87 18.90 10.45
CA GLN A 48 5.69 18.14 9.50
C GLN A 48 5.00 16.83 9.09
N ALA A 49 4.18 16.24 9.98
CA ALA A 49 3.32 15.08 9.66
C ALA A 49 2.12 15.47 8.78
N ALA A 50 1.58 16.68 8.93
CA ALA A 50 0.50 17.20 8.10
C ALA A 50 0.97 17.67 6.71
N ALA A 51 2.20 18.13 6.58
CA ALA A 51 2.79 18.57 5.31
C ALA A 51 3.40 17.38 4.56
N GLY A 52 2.53 16.52 3.95
CA GLY A 52 2.96 15.46 3.06
C GLY A 52 2.61 14.04 3.50
N SER A 53 1.55 13.86 4.29
CA SER A 53 1.00 12.52 4.57
C SER A 53 0.66 11.82 3.25
N LYS A 54 1.25 10.62 3.04
CA LYS A 54 1.00 9.84 1.83
C LYS A 54 -0.34 9.14 1.91
N VAL A 55 -1.06 9.12 0.79
CA VAL A 55 -2.25 8.28 0.57
C VAL A 55 -1.98 7.45 -0.67
N VAL A 56 -1.72 6.17 -0.47
CA VAL A 56 -1.32 5.22 -1.51
C VAL A 56 -2.43 4.22 -1.76
N GLY A 57 -2.98 4.18 -2.97
CA GLY A 57 -3.99 3.20 -3.36
C GLY A 57 -3.43 2.15 -4.31
N TYR A 58 -3.72 0.88 -4.06
CA TYR A 58 -3.42 -0.18 -5.02
C TYR A 58 -4.50 -0.23 -6.10
N PHE A 59 -4.08 -0.22 -7.37
CA PHE A 59 -4.93 -0.45 -8.54
C PHE A 59 -4.59 -1.80 -9.14
N THR A 60 -5.57 -2.71 -9.14
CA THR A 60 -5.39 -4.06 -9.69
C THR A 60 -5.60 -4.05 -11.20
N GLU A 61 -4.60 -4.53 -11.98
CA GLU A 61 -4.69 -4.53 -13.45
C GLU A 61 -5.85 -5.37 -13.99
N TRP A 62 -6.20 -6.46 -13.29
CA TRP A 62 -7.31 -7.34 -13.64
C TRP A 62 -8.68 -6.78 -13.24
N GLY A 63 -8.73 -5.68 -12.49
CA GLY A 63 -9.98 -5.00 -12.13
C GLY A 63 -10.81 -4.57 -13.33
N VAL A 64 -10.19 -4.41 -14.49
CA VAL A 64 -10.84 -4.03 -15.75
C VAL A 64 -11.71 -5.12 -16.37
N TYR A 65 -11.68 -6.36 -15.84
CA TYR A 65 -12.50 -7.48 -16.27
C TYR A 65 -13.79 -7.58 -15.44
N ASP A 66 -13.92 -8.59 -14.61
CA ASP A 66 -15.14 -8.91 -13.86
C ASP A 66 -15.59 -7.79 -12.92
N ARG A 67 -14.64 -7.02 -12.38
CA ARG A 67 -14.94 -5.86 -11.52
C ARG A 67 -15.42 -4.65 -12.30
N ASN A 68 -15.12 -4.59 -13.59
CA ASN A 68 -15.37 -3.45 -14.47
C ASN A 68 -14.88 -2.13 -13.84
N TYR A 69 -13.73 -2.20 -13.18
CA TYR A 69 -13.09 -1.05 -12.53
C TYR A 69 -11.91 -0.58 -13.36
N HIS A 70 -12.05 0.59 -13.93
CA HIS A 70 -11.08 1.21 -14.83
C HIS A 70 -10.35 2.38 -14.13
N VAL A 71 -9.22 2.81 -14.67
CA VAL A 71 -8.50 4.00 -14.17
C VAL A 71 -9.43 5.22 -14.10
N LYS A 72 -10.39 5.35 -15.03
CA LYS A 72 -11.44 6.37 -14.99
C LYS A 72 -12.22 6.38 -13.68
N ASN A 73 -12.43 5.23 -13.05
CA ASN A 73 -13.20 5.15 -11.79
C ASN A 73 -12.48 5.89 -10.65
N ILE A 74 -11.14 5.97 -10.68
CA ILE A 74 -10.35 6.76 -9.73
C ILE A 74 -10.69 8.25 -9.84
N GLU A 75 -10.83 8.74 -11.08
CA GLU A 75 -11.22 10.11 -11.37
C GLU A 75 -12.69 10.38 -10.99
N SER A 76 -13.60 9.54 -11.49
CA SER A 76 -15.04 9.75 -11.33
C SER A 76 -15.54 9.59 -9.88
N SER A 77 -14.85 8.83 -9.04
CA SER A 77 -15.16 8.71 -7.60
C SER A 77 -14.66 9.89 -6.77
N GLY A 78 -13.79 10.73 -7.32
CA GLY A 78 -13.05 11.77 -6.60
C GLY A 78 -11.87 11.20 -5.78
N SER A 79 -11.51 9.92 -5.99
CA SER A 79 -10.36 9.32 -5.30
C SER A 79 -9.04 9.96 -5.73
N ALA A 80 -8.94 10.41 -6.98
CA ALA A 80 -7.74 11.06 -7.51
C ALA A 80 -7.35 12.32 -6.73
N ASP A 81 -8.31 13.07 -6.19
CA ASP A 81 -8.08 14.29 -5.41
C ASP A 81 -7.47 13.99 -4.01
N LYS A 82 -7.61 12.75 -3.54
CA LYS A 82 -7.11 12.30 -2.24
C LYS A 82 -5.79 11.53 -2.35
N LEU A 83 -5.57 10.85 -3.48
CA LEU A 83 -4.39 10.05 -3.70
C LEU A 83 -3.14 10.92 -3.91
N THR A 84 -2.06 10.55 -3.23
CA THR A 84 -0.71 11.05 -3.55
C THR A 84 0.03 10.07 -4.46
N HIS A 85 -0.27 8.76 -4.32
CA HIS A 85 0.39 7.69 -5.07
C HIS A 85 -0.60 6.60 -5.47
N ILE A 86 -0.32 5.94 -6.58
CA ILE A 86 -0.96 4.70 -7.00
C ILE A 86 0.11 3.62 -7.14
N ASN A 87 -0.11 2.47 -6.54
CA ASN A 87 0.65 1.26 -6.84
C ASN A 87 -0.14 0.45 -7.87
N TYR A 88 0.37 0.40 -9.10
CA TYR A 88 -0.19 -0.44 -10.17
C TYR A 88 0.21 -1.90 -9.93
N SER A 89 -0.71 -2.78 -9.69
CA SER A 89 -0.50 -4.18 -9.30
C SER A 89 -1.11 -5.15 -10.30
N PHE A 90 -0.37 -6.16 -10.74
CA PHE A 90 1.02 -6.43 -10.42
C PHE A 90 1.85 -6.70 -11.68
N GLY A 91 3.11 -6.32 -11.63
CA GLY A 91 4.10 -6.99 -12.45
C GLY A 91 4.49 -8.33 -11.82
N ASN A 92 4.88 -9.29 -12.65
CA ASN A 92 5.31 -10.62 -12.21
C ASN A 92 6.82 -10.64 -11.91
N VAL A 93 7.23 -11.59 -11.07
CA VAL A 93 8.63 -11.96 -10.86
C VAL A 93 8.82 -13.39 -11.32
N THR A 94 9.46 -13.59 -12.45
CA THR A 94 9.66 -14.90 -13.05
C THR A 94 11.09 -15.07 -13.56
N GLY A 95 11.68 -16.25 -13.30
CA GLY A 95 13.07 -16.51 -13.65
C GLY A 95 14.07 -15.52 -13.00
N GLY A 96 13.73 -15.00 -11.80
CA GLY A 96 14.55 -14.01 -11.10
C GLY A 96 14.57 -12.63 -11.75
N LYS A 97 13.55 -12.28 -12.53
CA LYS A 97 13.44 -11.00 -13.26
C LYS A 97 12.05 -10.41 -13.13
N CYS A 98 11.96 -9.07 -13.20
CA CYS A 98 10.70 -8.39 -13.40
C CYS A 98 10.13 -8.71 -14.79
N ALA A 99 8.84 -8.95 -14.85
CA ALA A 99 8.10 -9.23 -16.08
C ALA A 99 6.74 -8.52 -16.06
N MET A 100 6.18 -8.31 -17.24
CA MET A 100 4.81 -7.82 -17.39
C MET A 100 3.84 -8.83 -16.77
N GLY A 101 2.81 -8.34 -16.11
CA GLY A 101 1.68 -9.15 -15.68
C GLY A 101 0.75 -9.45 -16.86
N ASP A 102 -0.38 -8.77 -16.92
CA ASP A 102 -1.30 -8.84 -18.04
C ASP A 102 -0.96 -7.77 -19.11
N ALA A 103 -0.21 -8.14 -20.12
CA ALA A 103 0.20 -7.24 -21.20
C ALA A 103 -1.00 -6.63 -21.95
N TYR A 104 -2.10 -7.39 -22.09
CA TYR A 104 -3.29 -6.89 -22.78
C TYR A 104 -3.96 -5.78 -21.96
N ALA A 105 -4.21 -5.99 -20.67
CA ALA A 105 -4.78 -4.96 -19.81
C ALA A 105 -3.83 -3.76 -19.68
N ALA A 106 -2.53 -4.01 -19.56
CA ALA A 106 -1.53 -2.99 -19.33
C ALA A 106 -1.34 -2.05 -20.56
N THR A 107 -1.20 -2.59 -21.79
CA THR A 107 -0.72 -1.82 -22.95
C THR A 107 -1.57 -1.93 -24.22
N ASP A 108 -2.44 -2.96 -24.37
CA ASP A 108 -3.06 -3.25 -25.64
C ASP A 108 -4.58 -3.02 -25.68
N ARG A 109 -5.26 -3.12 -24.53
CA ARG A 109 -6.70 -2.90 -24.43
C ARG A 109 -7.06 -1.51 -24.95
N ALA A 110 -7.94 -1.45 -25.96
CA ALA A 110 -8.48 -0.19 -26.44
C ALA A 110 -9.63 0.27 -25.54
N TYR A 111 -9.55 1.49 -25.04
CA TYR A 111 -10.57 2.09 -24.20
C TYR A 111 -11.61 2.84 -25.02
N THR A 112 -12.90 2.66 -24.71
CA THR A 112 -13.97 3.49 -25.26
C THR A 112 -13.94 4.88 -24.63
N ALA A 113 -14.64 5.84 -25.23
CA ALA A 113 -14.80 7.17 -24.61
C ALA A 113 -15.47 7.07 -23.24
N ALA A 114 -16.39 6.10 -23.06
CA ALA A 114 -17.09 5.90 -21.79
C ALA A 114 -16.15 5.42 -20.66
N ASP A 115 -15.11 4.66 -20.98
CA ASP A 115 -14.20 4.07 -19.99
C ASP A 115 -12.86 4.81 -19.91
N SER A 116 -12.63 5.81 -20.77
CA SER A 116 -11.41 6.61 -20.77
C SER A 116 -11.46 7.76 -19.75
N VAL A 117 -10.33 8.03 -19.11
CA VAL A 117 -10.15 9.09 -18.10
C VAL A 117 -10.54 10.48 -18.62
N ASP A 118 -10.22 10.79 -19.88
CA ASP A 118 -10.47 12.08 -20.54
C ASP A 118 -11.74 12.08 -21.40
N GLY A 119 -12.47 10.97 -21.47
CA GLY A 119 -13.66 10.84 -22.30
C GLY A 119 -13.36 10.68 -23.79
N VAL A 120 -12.09 10.45 -24.18
CA VAL A 120 -11.68 10.24 -25.57
C VAL A 120 -11.33 8.76 -25.77
N ALA A 121 -11.96 8.15 -26.79
CA ALA A 121 -11.68 6.75 -27.12
C ALA A 121 -10.25 6.59 -27.68
N ASP A 122 -9.64 5.44 -27.40
CA ASP A 122 -8.36 5.07 -27.99
C ASP A 122 -8.50 4.85 -29.50
N THR A 123 -7.49 5.25 -30.28
CA THR A 123 -7.38 4.96 -31.69
C THR A 123 -6.51 3.72 -31.91
N TRP A 124 -6.69 3.06 -33.05
CA TRP A 124 -5.97 1.82 -33.35
C TRP A 124 -4.46 2.03 -33.52
N ASP A 125 -4.07 3.18 -34.03
CA ASP A 125 -2.69 3.55 -34.42
C ASP A 125 -1.93 4.34 -33.34
N GLN A 126 -2.55 4.61 -32.18
CA GLN A 126 -1.85 5.31 -31.10
C GLN A 126 -0.73 4.43 -30.50
N PRO A 127 0.39 5.03 -30.07
CA PRO A 127 1.59 4.29 -29.67
C PRO A 127 1.42 3.50 -28.37
N LEU A 128 0.53 3.92 -27.46
CA LEU A 128 0.25 3.29 -26.18
C LEU A 128 -1.24 3.28 -25.91
N ARG A 129 -1.76 2.14 -25.47
CA ARG A 129 -3.14 1.91 -25.02
C ARG A 129 -3.14 1.30 -23.61
N GLY A 130 -4.23 0.66 -23.25
CA GLY A 130 -4.38 -0.06 -21.98
C GLY A 130 -4.37 0.84 -20.75
N ASN A 131 -4.20 0.21 -19.61
CA ASN A 131 -4.15 0.90 -18.31
C ASN A 131 -3.03 1.95 -18.26
N PHE A 132 -1.90 1.69 -18.92
CA PHE A 132 -0.76 2.62 -18.89
C PHE A 132 -1.10 3.96 -19.57
N ASN A 133 -1.78 3.92 -20.72
CA ASN A 133 -2.27 5.15 -21.35
C ASN A 133 -3.29 5.87 -20.47
N GLN A 134 -4.19 5.14 -19.84
CA GLN A 134 -5.18 5.73 -18.93
C GLN A 134 -4.52 6.36 -17.68
N LEU A 135 -3.47 5.74 -17.14
CA LEU A 135 -2.67 6.31 -16.05
C LEU A 135 -1.93 7.58 -16.47
N LEU A 136 -1.39 7.65 -17.69
CA LEU A 136 -0.84 8.91 -18.24
C LEU A 136 -1.89 10.01 -18.33
N LYS A 137 -3.09 9.70 -18.81
CA LYS A 137 -4.20 10.64 -18.85
C LYS A 137 -4.60 11.13 -17.45
N LEU A 138 -4.56 10.23 -16.45
CA LEU A 138 -4.81 10.58 -15.06
C LEU A 138 -3.73 11.52 -14.50
N LYS A 139 -2.43 11.23 -14.76
CA LYS A 139 -1.31 12.11 -14.37
C LYS A 139 -1.39 13.49 -15.03
N GLN A 140 -1.91 13.59 -16.25
CA GLN A 140 -2.12 14.90 -16.90
C GLN A 140 -3.16 15.77 -16.20
N LYS A 141 -4.20 15.15 -15.60
CA LYS A 141 -5.19 15.84 -14.78
C LYS A 141 -4.69 16.12 -13.36
N HIS A 142 -3.88 15.24 -12.81
CA HIS A 142 -3.33 15.29 -11.46
C HIS A 142 -1.79 15.25 -11.50
N PRO A 143 -1.11 16.37 -11.84
CA PRO A 143 0.35 16.36 -12.10
C PRO A 143 1.23 15.98 -10.91
N ASP A 144 0.71 16.11 -9.69
CA ASP A 144 1.41 15.74 -8.46
C ASP A 144 1.26 14.27 -8.10
N LEU A 145 0.32 13.56 -8.75
CA LEU A 145 0.09 12.13 -8.54
C LEU A 145 1.28 11.32 -9.03
N LYS A 146 1.80 10.44 -8.17
CA LYS A 146 2.90 9.52 -8.46
C LYS A 146 2.37 8.11 -8.70
N ILE A 147 2.98 7.38 -9.61
CA ILE A 147 2.58 6.01 -9.91
C ILE A 147 3.80 5.10 -9.80
N LEU A 148 3.68 4.05 -9.00
CA LEU A 148 4.70 3.02 -8.86
C LEU A 148 4.18 1.73 -9.49
N TRP A 149 5.09 0.97 -10.12
CA TRP A 149 4.75 -0.38 -10.54
C TRP A 149 5.11 -1.36 -9.42
N SER A 150 4.10 -2.05 -8.90
CA SER A 150 4.26 -3.05 -7.85
C SER A 150 4.50 -4.43 -8.46
N PHE A 151 5.49 -5.15 -7.96
CA PHE A 151 5.89 -6.48 -8.45
C PHE A 151 5.77 -7.51 -7.35
N GLY A 152 5.15 -8.65 -7.66
CA GLY A 152 4.96 -9.76 -6.75
C GLY A 152 3.50 -9.94 -6.35
N GLY A 153 3.20 -9.75 -5.07
CA GLY A 153 1.91 -10.08 -4.47
C GLY A 153 1.78 -11.57 -4.17
N TRP A 154 0.64 -11.97 -3.63
CA TRP A 154 0.40 -13.32 -3.11
C TRP A 154 0.72 -14.44 -4.09
N THR A 155 0.34 -14.28 -5.36
CA THR A 155 0.48 -15.34 -6.37
C THR A 155 1.78 -15.28 -7.17
N TRP A 156 2.49 -14.16 -7.18
CA TRP A 156 3.68 -13.96 -8.02
C TRP A 156 4.98 -13.70 -7.25
N SER A 157 4.98 -14.01 -5.95
CA SER A 157 6.19 -13.92 -5.11
C SER A 157 7.19 -15.07 -5.26
N GLY A 158 6.80 -16.17 -5.91
CA GLY A 158 7.66 -17.35 -6.05
C GLY A 158 8.98 -17.12 -6.79
N GLY A 159 9.07 -16.10 -7.64
CA GLY A 159 10.28 -15.74 -8.38
C GLY A 159 11.34 -14.98 -7.57
N PHE A 160 10.98 -14.44 -6.40
CA PHE A 160 11.91 -13.64 -5.60
C PHE A 160 13.06 -14.44 -5.01
N ALA A 161 12.86 -15.71 -4.65
CA ALA A 161 13.94 -16.58 -4.20
C ALA A 161 15.09 -16.66 -5.23
N GLN A 162 14.74 -16.69 -6.52
CA GLN A 162 15.72 -16.69 -7.60
C GLN A 162 16.28 -15.27 -7.84
N ALA A 163 15.47 -14.23 -7.73
CA ALA A 163 15.90 -12.83 -7.82
C ALA A 163 16.95 -12.50 -6.74
N ALA A 164 16.76 -12.99 -5.52
CA ALA A 164 17.68 -12.79 -4.41
C ALA A 164 19.08 -13.42 -4.61
N GLN A 165 19.21 -14.37 -5.55
CA GLN A 165 20.51 -14.96 -5.91
C GLN A 165 21.34 -14.03 -6.79
N ASN A 166 20.70 -13.11 -7.53
CA ASN A 166 21.35 -12.12 -8.38
C ASN A 166 20.57 -10.80 -8.37
N PRO A 167 20.62 -10.05 -7.25
CA PRO A 167 19.79 -8.87 -7.05
C PRO A 167 20.09 -7.74 -8.05
N GLU A 168 21.35 -7.64 -8.54
CA GLU A 168 21.72 -6.63 -9.54
C GLU A 168 21.07 -6.93 -10.90
N ALA A 169 21.05 -8.19 -11.33
CA ALA A 169 20.38 -8.60 -12.58
C ALA A 169 18.85 -8.43 -12.46
N PHE A 170 18.28 -8.71 -11.28
CA PHE A 170 16.88 -8.43 -10.99
C PHE A 170 16.59 -6.94 -11.12
N ALA A 171 17.34 -6.08 -10.40
CA ALA A 171 17.18 -4.63 -10.44
C ALA A 171 17.32 -4.04 -11.84
N GLN A 172 18.27 -4.56 -12.64
CA GLN A 172 18.43 -4.16 -14.05
C GLN A 172 17.18 -4.51 -14.84
N SER A 173 16.65 -5.72 -14.71
CA SER A 173 15.44 -6.15 -15.45
C SER A 173 14.20 -5.32 -15.08
N CYS A 174 14.06 -4.95 -13.81
CA CYS A 174 12.96 -4.10 -13.35
C CYS A 174 13.08 -2.69 -13.93
N TYR A 175 14.29 -2.12 -13.92
CA TYR A 175 14.56 -0.81 -14.48
C TYR A 175 14.27 -0.77 -15.99
N ASP A 176 14.73 -1.76 -16.73
CA ASP A 176 14.52 -1.85 -18.19
C ASP A 176 13.02 -1.99 -18.52
N LEU A 177 12.25 -2.61 -17.65
CA LEU A 177 10.80 -2.74 -17.81
C LEU A 177 10.06 -1.44 -17.44
N VAL A 178 10.36 -0.85 -16.29
CA VAL A 178 9.74 0.40 -15.80
C VAL A 178 10.04 1.56 -16.73
N GLU A 179 11.28 1.68 -17.21
CA GLU A 179 11.78 2.73 -18.10
C GLU A 179 11.70 2.36 -19.59
N ASN A 180 10.88 1.39 -19.96
CA ASN A 180 10.67 1.05 -21.37
C ASN A 180 10.17 2.29 -22.13
N SER A 181 10.80 2.60 -23.25
CA SER A 181 10.53 3.81 -24.05
C SER A 181 9.08 4.00 -24.49
N LYS A 182 8.26 2.93 -24.50
CA LYS A 182 6.83 3.00 -24.83
C LYS A 182 6.01 3.63 -23.72
N TRP A 183 6.45 3.52 -22.46
CA TRP A 183 5.70 3.99 -21.29
C TRP A 183 6.59 4.58 -20.17
N ALA A 184 7.79 5.05 -20.50
CA ALA A 184 8.76 5.57 -19.53
C ALA A 184 8.24 6.72 -18.64
N ASP A 185 7.23 7.47 -19.12
CA ASP A 185 6.65 8.60 -18.37
C ASP A 185 5.49 8.18 -17.45
N VAL A 186 5.09 6.89 -17.42
CA VAL A 186 3.97 6.41 -16.58
C VAL A 186 4.40 6.30 -15.14
N PHE A 187 5.54 5.65 -14.88
CA PHE A 187 5.95 5.28 -13.52
C PHE A 187 6.98 6.23 -12.94
N ASP A 188 6.84 6.54 -11.66
CA ASP A 188 7.75 7.35 -10.87
C ASP A 188 8.60 6.49 -9.92
N GLY A 189 8.46 5.17 -9.98
CA GLY A 189 9.19 4.25 -9.12
C GLY A 189 8.68 2.82 -9.19
N ILE A 190 9.18 2.04 -8.25
CA ILE A 190 8.89 0.61 -8.10
C ILE A 190 8.45 0.31 -6.67
N ASP A 191 7.48 -0.57 -6.53
CA ASP A 191 7.07 -1.18 -5.27
C ASP A 191 7.35 -2.68 -5.30
N ILE A 192 7.82 -3.25 -4.20
CA ILE A 192 8.11 -4.68 -4.07
C ILE A 192 7.15 -5.30 -3.08
N ASP A 193 6.38 -6.26 -3.54
CA ASP A 193 5.44 -7.02 -2.73
C ASP A 193 5.88 -8.49 -2.66
N TRP A 194 6.89 -8.76 -1.83
CA TRP A 194 7.45 -10.10 -1.62
C TRP A 194 6.80 -10.79 -0.43
N GLU A 195 6.00 -11.81 -0.70
CA GLU A 195 5.21 -12.53 0.30
C GLU A 195 5.68 -13.99 0.46
N TYR A 196 6.71 -14.29 1.27
CA TYR A 196 7.45 -13.37 2.14
C TYR A 196 8.95 -13.71 2.11
N PRO A 197 9.85 -12.71 2.25
CA PRO A 197 11.28 -13.00 2.28
C PRO A 197 11.65 -13.84 3.50
N ASN A 198 12.37 -14.94 3.27
CA ASN A 198 12.81 -15.92 4.25
C ASN A 198 11.67 -16.50 5.13
N ALA A 199 10.45 -16.56 4.60
CA ALA A 199 9.27 -17.08 5.29
C ALA A 199 8.28 -17.71 4.31
N CYS A 200 7.24 -18.35 4.85
CA CYS A 200 6.18 -18.94 4.02
C CYS A 200 5.04 -17.95 3.76
N GLY A 201 4.67 -17.79 2.48
CA GLY A 201 3.42 -17.27 1.99
C GLY A 201 2.67 -18.40 1.28
N LEU A 202 2.25 -18.19 0.02
CA LEU A 202 1.73 -19.26 -0.85
C LEU A 202 2.82 -20.29 -1.16
N SER A 203 4.07 -19.85 -1.26
CA SER A 203 5.27 -20.69 -1.27
C SER A 203 6.21 -20.26 -0.15
N CYS A 204 7.10 -21.19 0.29
CA CYS A 204 8.09 -20.85 1.29
C CYS A 204 9.39 -20.39 0.62
N ASP A 205 9.95 -19.30 1.17
CA ASP A 205 11.26 -18.79 0.80
C ASP A 205 12.30 -19.11 1.89
N THR A 206 13.52 -19.45 1.48
CA THR A 206 14.65 -19.78 2.34
C THR A 206 15.92 -19.02 1.93
N SER A 207 15.76 -17.85 1.31
CA SER A 207 16.88 -17.03 0.81
C SER A 207 17.76 -16.45 1.91
N GLY A 208 17.30 -16.51 3.16
CA GLY A 208 18.01 -15.98 4.32
C GLY A 208 17.59 -14.54 4.65
N ARG A 209 17.88 -14.16 5.91
CA ARG A 209 17.43 -12.91 6.50
C ARG A 209 17.93 -11.66 5.77
N ASP A 210 19.10 -11.72 5.14
CA ASP A 210 19.77 -10.63 4.45
C ASP A 210 19.40 -10.52 2.95
N ALA A 211 18.58 -11.42 2.44
CA ALA A 211 18.15 -11.41 1.03
C ALA A 211 17.36 -10.14 0.69
N PHE A 212 16.44 -9.76 1.57
CA PHE A 212 15.59 -8.59 1.36
C PHE A 212 16.39 -7.26 1.30
N PRO A 213 17.28 -6.92 2.27
CA PRO A 213 18.09 -5.71 2.18
C PRO A 213 19.04 -5.71 0.97
N LYS A 214 19.58 -6.86 0.56
CA LYS A 214 20.41 -6.95 -0.65
C LYS A 214 19.60 -6.61 -1.91
N LEU A 215 18.40 -7.16 -2.02
CA LEU A 215 17.51 -6.90 -3.16
C LEU A 215 17.09 -5.43 -3.20
N MET A 216 16.66 -4.84 -2.07
CA MET A 216 16.27 -3.43 -2.00
C MET A 216 17.47 -2.49 -2.25
N GLY A 217 18.66 -2.85 -1.78
CA GLY A 217 19.90 -2.13 -2.06
C GLY A 217 20.25 -2.09 -3.54
N ALA A 218 20.13 -3.22 -4.23
CA ALA A 218 20.36 -3.30 -5.68
C ALA A 218 19.32 -2.47 -6.46
N LEU A 219 18.05 -2.50 -6.08
CA LEU A 219 17.01 -1.66 -6.68
C LEU A 219 17.32 -0.18 -6.47
N ARG A 220 17.65 0.26 -5.25
CA ARG A 220 18.02 1.65 -4.97
C ARG A 220 19.26 2.09 -5.76
N ALA A 221 20.27 1.24 -5.84
CA ALA A 221 21.49 1.52 -6.62
C ALA A 221 21.17 1.71 -8.12
N LYS A 222 20.25 0.89 -8.65
CA LYS A 222 19.88 0.94 -10.06
C LYS A 222 18.94 2.10 -10.40
N PHE A 223 17.90 2.33 -9.60
CA PHE A 223 16.90 3.38 -9.82
C PHE A 223 17.41 4.77 -9.44
N GLY A 224 18.43 4.87 -8.56
CA GLY A 224 18.95 6.15 -8.08
C GLY A 224 18.04 6.78 -7.02
N GLN A 225 18.25 8.07 -6.72
CA GLN A 225 17.52 8.79 -5.68
C GLN A 225 16.28 9.52 -6.20
N ASP A 226 16.15 9.69 -7.51
CA ASP A 226 15.03 10.41 -8.14
C ASP A 226 13.79 9.53 -8.29
N TYR A 227 13.93 8.22 -8.21
CA TYR A 227 12.85 7.25 -8.27
C TYR A 227 12.43 6.80 -6.88
N LEU A 228 11.13 6.55 -6.72
CA LEU A 228 10.58 5.95 -5.51
C LEU A 228 10.87 4.44 -5.51
N VAL A 229 11.33 3.93 -4.38
CA VAL A 229 11.52 2.50 -4.13
C VAL A 229 10.80 2.19 -2.82
N THR A 230 9.75 1.40 -2.88
CA THR A 230 8.89 1.05 -1.74
C THR A 230 8.73 -0.45 -1.61
N ALA A 231 8.17 -0.90 -0.51
CA ALA A 231 7.81 -2.30 -0.37
C ALA A 231 6.58 -2.49 0.52
N ALA A 232 5.67 -3.38 0.08
CA ALA A 232 4.70 -4.00 0.95
C ALA A 232 5.41 -5.07 1.78
N ILE A 233 5.09 -5.14 3.08
CA ILE A 233 5.72 -6.04 4.02
C ILE A 233 4.71 -6.69 4.95
N THR A 234 5.10 -7.83 5.53
CA THR A 234 4.28 -8.56 6.50
C THR A 234 3.92 -7.71 7.72
N ALA A 235 2.78 -7.99 8.32
CA ALA A 235 2.34 -7.43 9.60
C ALA A 235 2.45 -8.43 10.77
N ASP A 236 3.04 -9.61 10.58
CA ASP A 236 3.19 -10.61 11.63
C ASP A 236 4.22 -10.17 12.69
N ALA A 237 3.73 -9.54 13.74
CA ALA A 237 4.53 -9.01 14.85
C ALA A 237 4.85 -10.04 15.94
N THR A 238 4.36 -11.28 15.82
CA THR A 238 4.62 -12.32 16.84
C THR A 238 6.11 -12.58 17.01
N ALA A 239 6.51 -13.02 18.19
CA ALA A 239 7.91 -13.40 18.44
C ALA A 239 8.32 -14.56 17.52
N GLY A 240 9.40 -14.37 16.75
CA GLY A 240 9.82 -15.32 15.71
C GLY A 240 8.91 -15.35 14.47
N GLY A 241 7.98 -14.41 14.36
CA GLY A 241 7.10 -14.25 13.21
C GLY A 241 7.79 -13.69 11.96
N LYS A 242 7.00 -13.40 10.93
CA LYS A 242 7.56 -13.03 9.63
C LYS A 242 8.33 -11.72 9.63
N ILE A 243 8.02 -10.76 10.54
CA ILE A 243 8.84 -9.55 10.70
C ILE A 243 10.27 -9.90 11.16
N ASP A 244 10.45 -10.93 11.99
CA ASP A 244 11.76 -11.35 12.46
C ASP A 244 12.55 -12.15 11.41
N ALA A 245 11.86 -12.69 10.41
CA ALA A 245 12.46 -13.57 9.40
C ALA A 245 13.36 -12.83 8.40
N ALA A 246 13.11 -11.53 8.15
CA ALA A 246 13.89 -10.71 7.22
C ALA A 246 14.44 -9.45 7.90
N ASP A 247 15.50 -8.87 7.36
CA ASP A 247 16.11 -7.65 7.89
C ASP A 247 15.47 -6.38 7.29
N TYR A 248 14.22 -6.11 7.68
CA TYR A 248 13.52 -4.89 7.26
C TYR A 248 14.20 -3.61 7.78
N ALA A 249 14.83 -3.66 8.95
CA ALA A 249 15.58 -2.51 9.50
C ALA A 249 16.82 -2.18 8.65
N GLY A 250 17.58 -3.19 8.25
CA GLY A 250 18.74 -3.03 7.36
C GLY A 250 18.32 -2.51 5.97
N ALA A 251 17.15 -2.91 5.47
CA ALA A 251 16.63 -2.44 4.19
C ALA A 251 16.03 -1.03 4.23
N ALA A 252 15.68 -0.49 5.42
CA ALA A 252 15.01 0.81 5.56
C ALA A 252 15.80 2.00 4.97
N GLN A 253 17.13 1.89 4.85
CA GLN A 253 17.97 2.91 4.22
C GLN A 253 17.78 2.99 2.70
N TYR A 254 17.29 1.92 2.06
CA TYR A 254 17.15 1.80 0.61
C TYR A 254 15.74 2.12 0.12
N VAL A 255 14.73 2.07 1.00
CA VAL A 255 13.34 2.35 0.67
C VAL A 255 12.95 3.76 1.05
N ASP A 256 12.01 4.34 0.31
CA ASP A 256 11.36 5.60 0.69
C ASP A 256 10.38 5.38 1.84
N TRP A 257 9.59 4.30 1.77
CA TRP A 257 8.69 3.85 2.85
C TRP A 257 8.32 2.39 2.68
N TYR A 258 7.75 1.84 3.75
CA TYR A 258 7.12 0.53 3.81
C TYR A 258 5.60 0.65 3.87
N ASN A 259 4.93 -0.34 3.29
CA ASN A 259 3.50 -0.60 3.36
C ASN A 259 3.26 -1.87 4.21
N PRO A 260 3.30 -1.82 5.58
CA PRO A 260 2.96 -2.97 6.41
C PRO A 260 1.51 -3.37 6.18
N MET A 261 1.26 -4.60 5.72
CA MET A 261 -0.06 -5.13 5.38
C MET A 261 -0.87 -5.43 6.64
N THR A 262 -1.31 -4.38 7.34
CA THR A 262 -2.05 -4.43 8.62
C THR A 262 -3.53 -4.79 8.41
N TYR A 263 -3.75 -5.79 7.59
CA TYR A 263 -5.02 -6.45 7.29
C TYR A 263 -4.75 -7.95 7.08
N ASP A 264 -5.79 -8.74 6.88
CA ASP A 264 -5.67 -10.20 6.74
C ASP A 264 -4.97 -10.90 7.93
N PHE A 265 -5.13 -10.34 9.13
CA PHE A 265 -4.67 -11.00 10.34
C PHE A 265 -5.47 -12.29 10.62
N PHE A 266 -6.78 -12.29 10.33
CA PHE A 266 -7.68 -13.41 10.51
C PHE A 266 -8.62 -13.53 9.30
N GLY A 267 -8.97 -14.77 8.92
CA GLY A 267 -9.82 -15.05 7.80
C GLY A 267 -10.26 -16.52 7.74
N ALA A 268 -11.14 -16.85 6.80
CA ALA A 268 -11.75 -18.17 6.69
C ALA A 268 -10.83 -19.24 6.06
N TRP A 269 -9.53 -19.01 5.94
CA TRP A 269 -8.52 -20.07 5.87
C TRP A 269 -8.52 -20.92 7.13
N ASP A 270 -8.89 -20.34 8.29
CA ASP A 270 -9.30 -21.06 9.49
C ASP A 270 -10.81 -21.31 9.40
N ALA A 271 -11.20 -22.30 8.60
CA ALA A 271 -12.58 -22.53 8.17
C ALA A 271 -13.59 -22.73 9.32
N THR A 272 -13.11 -23.25 10.45
CA THR A 272 -13.95 -23.50 11.65
C THR A 272 -13.98 -22.32 12.62
N GLY A 273 -13.35 -21.20 12.27
CA GLY A 273 -13.13 -20.07 13.16
C GLY A 273 -11.94 -20.29 14.13
N PRO A 274 -11.82 -19.49 15.20
CA PRO A 274 -12.83 -18.52 15.64
C PRO A 274 -12.96 -17.31 14.75
N THR A 275 -14.16 -16.73 14.63
CA THR A 275 -14.37 -15.46 13.92
C THR A 275 -13.60 -14.35 14.60
N ALA A 276 -12.90 -13.53 13.82
CA ALA A 276 -12.08 -12.43 14.35
C ALA A 276 -11.97 -11.30 13.30
N PRO A 277 -11.83 -10.04 13.72
CA PRO A 277 -11.61 -8.94 12.77
C PRO A 277 -10.30 -9.12 12.01
N HIS A 278 -10.36 -8.92 10.70
CA HIS A 278 -9.19 -9.13 9.83
C HIS A 278 -8.16 -8.01 9.91
N SER A 279 -8.53 -6.82 10.41
CA SER A 279 -7.64 -5.66 10.47
C SER A 279 -7.73 -4.91 11.81
N PRO A 280 -7.61 -5.60 12.97
CA PRO A 280 -7.74 -4.93 14.27
C PRO A 280 -6.62 -3.91 14.46
N LEU A 281 -6.99 -2.71 14.92
CA LEU A 281 -6.04 -1.65 15.25
C LEU A 281 -5.27 -1.98 16.53
N THR A 282 -5.98 -2.49 17.54
CA THR A 282 -5.42 -2.83 18.85
C THR A 282 -5.79 -4.24 19.27
N SER A 283 -5.09 -4.78 20.26
CA SER A 283 -5.51 -6.01 20.92
C SER A 283 -6.90 -5.84 21.56
N TYR A 284 -7.60 -6.93 21.75
CA TYR A 284 -8.90 -7.01 22.42
C TYR A 284 -9.03 -8.35 23.16
N SER A 285 -9.95 -8.41 24.14
CA SER A 285 -10.19 -9.64 24.91
C SER A 285 -10.68 -10.76 24.00
N GLY A 286 -9.97 -11.88 23.97
CA GLY A 286 -10.30 -13.04 23.13
C GLY A 286 -9.72 -12.97 21.73
N ILE A 287 -8.75 -12.09 21.45
CA ILE A 287 -7.99 -12.12 20.20
C ILE A 287 -7.34 -13.50 20.00
N PRO A 288 -7.53 -14.18 18.85
CA PRO A 288 -7.07 -15.56 18.69
C PRO A 288 -5.55 -15.74 18.73
N LYS A 289 -4.81 -14.71 18.32
CA LYS A 289 -3.35 -14.70 18.30
C LYS A 289 -2.86 -13.35 18.82
N GLU A 290 -2.14 -13.36 19.92
CA GLU A 290 -1.50 -12.18 20.48
C GLU A 290 -0.56 -11.53 19.47
N ASP A 291 -0.42 -10.21 19.49
CA ASP A 291 0.38 -9.41 18.55
C ASP A 291 -0.07 -9.46 17.06
N PHE A 292 -1.24 -10.06 16.76
CA PHE A 292 -1.86 -10.03 15.43
C PHE A 292 -2.81 -8.83 15.32
N HIS A 293 -2.24 -7.63 15.41
CA HIS A 293 -2.96 -6.36 15.27
C HIS A 293 -2.02 -5.22 14.87
N THR A 294 -2.57 -4.17 14.32
CA THR A 294 -1.82 -3.04 13.73
C THR A 294 -0.84 -2.40 14.71
N SER A 295 -1.28 -2.11 15.95
CA SER A 295 -0.41 -1.41 16.90
C SER A 295 0.80 -2.25 17.33
N ALA A 296 0.69 -3.58 17.41
CA ALA A 296 1.83 -4.46 17.64
C ALA A 296 2.81 -4.43 16.47
N THR A 297 2.29 -4.50 15.23
CA THR A 297 3.10 -4.40 14.00
C THR A 297 3.91 -3.10 13.98
N ILE A 298 3.25 -1.96 14.17
CA ILE A 298 3.90 -0.65 14.16
C ILE A 298 4.91 -0.51 15.30
N ALA A 299 4.56 -0.96 16.51
CA ALA A 299 5.47 -0.93 17.66
C ALA A 299 6.72 -1.78 17.40
N LYS A 300 6.57 -2.99 16.84
CA LYS A 300 7.68 -3.88 16.53
C LYS A 300 8.60 -3.26 15.46
N LEU A 301 8.06 -2.76 14.36
CA LEU A 301 8.85 -2.14 13.29
C LEU A 301 9.61 -0.90 13.79
N LYS A 302 8.97 -0.03 14.59
CA LYS A 302 9.63 1.10 15.25
C LYS A 302 10.70 0.63 16.24
N GLY A 303 10.43 -0.43 17.01
CA GLY A 303 11.37 -1.04 17.94
C GLY A 303 12.63 -1.60 17.28
N LEU A 304 12.54 -2.02 16.00
CA LEU A 304 13.67 -2.42 15.17
C LEU A 304 14.49 -1.22 14.63
N GLY A 305 14.06 0.03 14.90
CA GLY A 305 14.74 1.24 14.47
C GLY A 305 14.25 1.83 13.14
N ILE A 306 13.14 1.32 12.58
CA ILE A 306 12.57 1.90 11.36
C ILE A 306 11.85 3.21 11.74
N PRO A 307 12.19 4.35 11.09
CA PRO A 307 11.53 5.62 11.36
C PRO A 307 10.02 5.55 11.10
N ALA A 308 9.21 6.09 12.02
CA ALA A 308 7.76 6.13 11.87
C ALA A 308 7.32 6.80 10.54
N SER A 309 8.03 7.83 10.10
CA SER A 309 7.79 8.52 8.82
C SER A 309 7.98 7.63 7.57
N LYS A 310 8.63 6.48 7.72
CA LYS A 310 8.78 5.47 6.66
C LYS A 310 7.77 4.32 6.77
N LEU A 311 6.84 4.36 7.70
CA LEU A 311 5.79 3.35 7.85
C LEU A 311 4.45 3.96 7.45
N LEU A 312 3.71 3.29 6.55
CA LEU A 312 2.34 3.66 6.22
C LEU A 312 1.37 2.70 6.91
N LEU A 313 0.23 3.21 7.35
CA LEU A 313 -0.80 2.38 7.96
C LEU A 313 -1.62 1.69 6.87
N GLY A 314 -1.71 0.36 6.90
CA GLY A 314 -2.46 -0.43 5.93
C GLY A 314 -3.95 -0.53 6.25
N LEU A 315 -4.79 -0.41 5.24
CA LEU A 315 -6.25 -0.53 5.31
C LEU A 315 -6.74 -1.55 4.27
N GLY A 316 -7.77 -2.32 4.62
CA GLY A 316 -8.50 -3.15 3.66
C GLY A 316 -9.80 -2.48 3.23
N PHE A 317 -10.00 -2.26 1.93
CA PHE A 317 -11.27 -1.77 1.39
C PHE A 317 -12.24 -2.92 1.08
N TYR A 318 -12.10 -3.99 1.83
CA TYR A 318 -12.85 -5.24 1.75
C TYR A 318 -13.01 -5.83 3.16
N GLY A 319 -13.80 -6.87 3.25
CA GLY A 319 -13.94 -7.64 4.49
C GLY A 319 -13.58 -9.10 4.31
N ARG A 320 -13.30 -9.75 5.45
CA ARG A 320 -13.15 -11.21 5.57
C ARG A 320 -14.35 -11.79 6.30
N GLY A 321 -14.83 -12.94 5.85
CA GLY A 321 -16.06 -13.51 6.39
C GLY A 321 -16.14 -15.02 6.44
N TRP A 322 -16.89 -15.50 7.41
CA TRP A 322 -17.21 -16.91 7.66
C TRP A 322 -18.70 -17.15 7.58
N THR A 323 -19.09 -18.39 7.26
CA THR A 323 -20.49 -18.85 7.29
C THR A 323 -20.73 -19.92 8.36
N GLY A 324 -21.98 -20.23 8.66
CA GLY A 324 -22.37 -21.17 9.71
C GLY A 324 -22.16 -20.65 11.11
N VAL A 325 -22.00 -19.34 11.26
CA VAL A 325 -21.76 -18.67 12.55
C VAL A 325 -23.09 -18.38 13.25
N THR A 326 -23.20 -18.77 14.51
CA THR A 326 -24.39 -18.50 15.34
C THR A 326 -24.19 -17.31 16.28
N GLN A 327 -22.96 -17.08 16.72
CA GLN A 327 -22.58 -16.01 17.64
C GLN A 327 -22.46 -14.67 16.91
N SER A 328 -22.94 -13.59 17.49
CA SER A 328 -22.83 -12.24 16.92
C SER A 328 -21.45 -11.62 17.15
N GLU A 329 -20.92 -11.81 18.37
CA GLU A 329 -19.61 -11.28 18.76
C GLU A 329 -18.45 -12.09 18.14
N PRO A 330 -17.24 -11.52 18.03
CA PRO A 330 -16.05 -12.27 17.65
C PRO A 330 -15.79 -13.48 18.56
N GLY A 331 -15.10 -14.50 18.04
CA GLY A 331 -14.78 -15.73 18.77
C GLY A 331 -15.74 -16.88 18.46
N GLY A 332 -16.71 -16.68 17.57
CA GLY A 332 -17.67 -17.71 17.16
C GLY A 332 -17.03 -18.81 16.30
N THR A 333 -17.58 -20.03 16.42
CA THR A 333 -17.27 -21.13 15.50
C THR A 333 -17.96 -20.92 14.15
N ALA A 334 -17.38 -21.50 13.10
CA ALA A 334 -17.86 -21.41 11.73
C ALA A 334 -17.83 -22.76 11.02
N THR A 335 -18.37 -22.83 9.80
CA THR A 335 -18.37 -24.03 8.98
C THR A 335 -17.59 -23.85 7.66
N GLY A 336 -17.11 -22.65 7.37
CA GLY A 336 -16.34 -22.33 6.18
C GLY A 336 -16.33 -20.85 5.84
N PRO A 337 -15.78 -20.48 4.69
CA PRO A 337 -15.81 -19.11 4.20
C PRO A 337 -17.24 -18.70 3.79
N ALA A 338 -17.63 -17.47 4.11
CA ALA A 338 -18.85 -16.87 3.60
C ALA A 338 -18.75 -16.68 2.08
N LYS A 339 -19.90 -16.68 1.41
CA LYS A 339 -19.94 -16.47 -0.04
C LYS A 339 -19.61 -15.00 -0.35
N GLY A 340 -18.57 -14.77 -1.16
CA GLY A 340 -18.26 -13.46 -1.72
C GLY A 340 -18.59 -13.36 -3.21
N THR A 341 -18.55 -12.15 -3.74
CA THR A 341 -18.84 -11.87 -5.16
C THR A 341 -17.78 -12.48 -6.08
N TYR A 342 -16.51 -12.33 -5.74
CA TYR A 342 -15.38 -12.77 -6.56
C TYR A 342 -14.65 -13.97 -5.94
N GLU A 343 -14.58 -14.02 -4.61
CA GLU A 343 -13.90 -15.08 -3.88
C GLU A 343 -14.63 -15.35 -2.55
N ASN A 344 -14.76 -16.64 -2.20
CA ASN A 344 -15.36 -17.00 -0.92
C ASN A 344 -14.47 -16.56 0.24
N GLY A 345 -15.09 -15.97 1.26
CA GLY A 345 -14.40 -15.42 2.43
C GLY A 345 -13.90 -14.00 2.26
N ILE A 346 -14.09 -13.40 1.07
CA ILE A 346 -13.75 -12.00 0.79
C ILE A 346 -14.95 -11.31 0.11
N GLU A 347 -15.25 -10.07 0.56
CA GLU A 347 -16.25 -9.25 -0.10
C GLU A 347 -15.86 -7.77 -0.03
N ASP A 348 -16.13 -7.03 -1.11
CA ASP A 348 -15.86 -5.60 -1.21
C ASP A 348 -16.65 -4.79 -0.17
N TYR A 349 -16.05 -3.74 0.39
CA TYR A 349 -16.76 -2.82 1.29
C TYR A 349 -18.05 -2.28 0.68
N LYS A 350 -18.02 -1.85 -0.61
CA LYS A 350 -19.20 -1.32 -1.30
C LYS A 350 -20.39 -2.26 -1.31
N VAL A 351 -20.17 -3.57 -1.23
CA VAL A 351 -21.20 -4.61 -1.12
C VAL A 351 -21.60 -4.79 0.34
N LEU A 352 -20.62 -5.00 1.23
CA LEU A 352 -20.86 -5.28 2.67
C LEU A 352 -21.64 -4.17 3.35
N LYS A 353 -21.36 -2.91 3.06
CA LYS A 353 -22.07 -1.78 3.68
C LYS A 353 -23.59 -1.84 3.53
N THR A 354 -24.09 -2.53 2.52
CA THR A 354 -25.53 -2.68 2.26
C THR A 354 -26.06 -4.08 2.49
N SER A 355 -25.27 -5.12 2.13
CA SER A 355 -25.70 -6.52 2.26
C SER A 355 -25.55 -7.05 3.69
N CYS A 356 -24.57 -6.55 4.43
CA CYS A 356 -24.30 -6.93 5.81
C CYS A 356 -23.74 -5.74 6.62
N PRO A 357 -24.59 -4.76 6.94
CA PRO A 357 -24.16 -3.55 7.66
C PRO A 357 -23.54 -3.85 9.02
N ALA A 358 -22.52 -3.09 9.40
CA ALA A 358 -21.81 -3.24 10.66
C ALA A 358 -22.76 -3.24 11.87
N THR A 359 -22.58 -4.22 12.75
CA THR A 359 -23.38 -4.39 13.98
C THR A 359 -22.60 -4.09 15.25
N GLY A 360 -21.26 -4.05 15.17
CA GLY A 360 -20.39 -3.75 16.29
C GLY A 360 -18.99 -3.37 15.85
N THR A 361 -18.15 -3.05 16.83
CA THR A 361 -16.72 -2.71 16.64
C THR A 361 -15.91 -3.38 17.74
N VAL A 362 -14.77 -3.97 17.37
CA VAL A 362 -13.82 -4.56 18.30
C VAL A 362 -12.39 -4.31 17.82
N GLY A 363 -11.49 -3.98 18.73
CA GLY A 363 -10.11 -3.67 18.38
C GLY A 363 -9.95 -2.57 17.33
N GLY A 364 -10.91 -1.63 17.21
CA GLY A 364 -10.90 -0.54 16.23
C GLY A 364 -11.31 -0.94 14.83
N THR A 365 -11.91 -2.13 14.63
CA THR A 365 -12.43 -2.63 13.33
C THR A 365 -13.89 -3.02 13.48
N ALA A 366 -14.70 -2.79 12.46
CA ALA A 366 -16.12 -3.16 12.48
C ALA A 366 -16.31 -4.66 12.20
N TYR A 367 -17.41 -5.19 12.72
CA TYR A 367 -17.92 -6.51 12.38
C TYR A 367 -19.44 -6.51 12.17
N ALA A 368 -19.92 -7.51 11.49
CA ALA A 368 -21.34 -7.69 11.20
C ALA A 368 -21.74 -9.17 11.24
N LYS A 369 -22.97 -9.42 11.68
CA LYS A 369 -23.60 -10.75 11.66
C LYS A 369 -24.89 -10.67 10.84
N CYS A 370 -24.95 -11.40 9.71
CA CYS A 370 -26.08 -11.39 8.78
C CYS A 370 -26.50 -12.82 8.44
N GLY A 371 -27.68 -13.24 8.93
CA GLY A 371 -28.09 -14.64 8.77
C GLY A 371 -27.09 -15.58 9.45
N SER A 372 -26.47 -16.47 8.67
CA SER A 372 -25.37 -17.37 9.12
C SER A 372 -23.98 -16.81 8.89
N ASP A 373 -23.84 -15.66 8.21
CA ASP A 373 -22.56 -15.11 7.86
C ASP A 373 -22.08 -14.08 8.89
N TRP A 374 -20.80 -14.09 9.16
CA TRP A 374 -20.09 -13.12 9.99
C TRP A 374 -18.96 -12.49 9.19
N TRP A 375 -18.92 -11.16 9.16
CA TRP A 375 -17.95 -10.39 8.39
C TRP A 375 -17.22 -9.40 9.29
N SER A 376 -15.94 -9.12 8.96
CA SER A 376 -15.18 -8.01 9.51
C SER A 376 -14.67 -7.13 8.37
N TYR A 377 -14.80 -5.81 8.52
CA TYR A 377 -14.36 -4.83 7.54
C TYR A 377 -14.21 -3.45 8.18
N ASP A 378 -13.57 -2.52 7.49
CA ASP A 378 -13.50 -1.13 7.94
C ASP A 378 -14.67 -0.30 7.41
N THR A 379 -15.12 0.65 8.20
CA THR A 379 -16.10 1.68 7.87
C THR A 379 -15.45 3.06 7.90
N PRO A 380 -16.09 4.13 7.40
CA PRO A 380 -15.55 5.48 7.56
C PRO A 380 -15.19 5.84 9.01
N GLN A 381 -15.98 5.37 9.98
CA GLN A 381 -15.73 5.61 11.41
C GLN A 381 -14.48 4.89 11.94
N THR A 382 -14.29 3.61 11.55
CA THR A 382 -13.10 2.87 11.96
C THR A 382 -11.84 3.38 11.25
N ILE A 383 -11.96 3.82 9.98
CA ILE A 383 -10.87 4.50 9.27
C ILE A 383 -10.50 5.80 9.99
N ALA A 384 -11.46 6.64 10.38
CA ALA A 384 -11.15 7.86 11.13
C ALA A 384 -10.39 7.56 12.44
N THR A 385 -10.76 6.48 13.16
CA THR A 385 -10.02 6.01 14.34
C THR A 385 -8.59 5.58 13.98
N LYS A 386 -8.40 4.87 12.89
CA LYS A 386 -7.09 4.45 12.38
C LYS A 386 -6.25 5.65 11.94
N MET A 387 -6.86 6.69 11.35
CA MET A 387 -6.16 7.94 10.99
C MET A 387 -5.72 8.71 12.23
N ALA A 388 -6.53 8.77 13.29
CA ALA A 388 -6.10 9.36 14.56
C ALA A 388 -4.87 8.63 15.13
N TYR A 389 -4.87 7.29 15.11
CA TYR A 389 -3.71 6.48 15.51
C TYR A 389 -2.49 6.74 14.61
N LYS A 390 -2.67 6.78 13.27
CA LYS A 390 -1.60 7.13 12.31
C LYS A 390 -0.93 8.45 12.69
N ASN A 391 -1.71 9.49 12.99
CA ASN A 391 -1.23 10.80 13.38
C ASN A 391 -0.51 10.77 14.74
N GLU A 392 -1.09 10.11 15.73
CA GLU A 392 -0.49 9.92 17.07
C GLU A 392 0.88 9.22 16.99
N GLN A 393 1.00 8.20 16.15
CA GLN A 393 2.25 7.44 15.97
C GLN A 393 3.28 8.13 15.07
N GLY A 394 2.93 9.25 14.42
CA GLY A 394 3.79 9.99 13.50
C GLY A 394 4.12 9.20 12.23
N LEU A 395 3.19 8.38 11.75
CA LEU A 395 3.40 7.56 10.55
C LEU A 395 3.45 8.44 9.29
N GLY A 396 4.15 7.96 8.26
CA GLY A 396 4.36 8.68 7.00
C GLY A 396 3.13 8.81 6.11
N GLY A 397 2.04 8.14 6.47
CA GLY A 397 0.79 8.15 5.72
C GLY A 397 0.01 6.86 5.88
N THR A 398 -0.81 6.56 4.89
CA THR A 398 -1.61 5.34 4.81
C THR A 398 -1.58 4.76 3.40
N PHE A 399 -1.82 3.47 3.31
CA PHE A 399 -2.07 2.79 2.05
C PHE A 399 -3.25 1.83 2.17
N PHE A 400 -3.82 1.42 1.05
CA PHE A 400 -4.95 0.49 1.10
C PHE A 400 -4.99 -0.47 -0.09
N TRP A 401 -5.40 -1.69 0.20
CA TRP A 401 -5.80 -2.72 -0.72
C TRP A 401 -7.33 -2.78 -0.76
N GLU A 402 -8.06 -2.53 -1.83
CA GLU A 402 -7.63 -1.93 -3.07
C GLU A 402 -8.73 -0.98 -3.58
N LEU A 403 -8.43 -0.15 -4.54
CA LEU A 403 -9.30 0.94 -5.01
C LEU A 403 -10.70 0.49 -5.41
N SER A 404 -10.86 -0.68 -6.04
CA SER A 404 -12.17 -1.12 -6.54
C SER A 404 -13.12 -1.59 -5.43
N GLY A 405 -12.63 -1.81 -4.22
CA GLY A 405 -13.46 -2.20 -3.06
C GLY A 405 -14.30 -1.06 -2.49
N ASP A 406 -13.93 0.20 -2.76
CA ASP A 406 -14.67 1.37 -2.29
C ASP A 406 -15.96 1.62 -3.11
N THR A 407 -16.81 2.47 -2.58
CA THR A 407 -18.03 2.91 -3.27
C THR A 407 -17.72 3.78 -4.48
N ALA A 408 -18.67 3.89 -5.42
CA ALA A 408 -18.52 4.69 -6.62
C ALA A 408 -18.24 6.19 -6.37
N ASN A 409 -18.51 6.69 -5.16
CA ASN A 409 -18.24 8.05 -4.73
C ASN A 409 -17.08 8.16 -3.72
N GLY A 410 -16.29 7.09 -3.52
CA GLY A 410 -15.08 7.14 -2.69
C GLY A 410 -15.35 7.36 -1.20
N GLU A 411 -16.23 6.58 -0.59
CA GLU A 411 -16.65 6.78 0.80
C GLU A 411 -15.52 6.49 1.80
N LEU A 412 -14.77 5.40 1.60
CA LEU A 412 -13.67 5.04 2.48
C LEU A 412 -12.46 5.96 2.29
N ILE A 413 -12.08 6.23 1.03
CA ILE A 413 -10.93 7.11 0.78
C ILE A 413 -11.16 8.53 1.28
N LYS A 414 -12.41 9.02 1.27
CA LYS A 414 -12.76 10.34 1.83
C LYS A 414 -12.67 10.41 3.35
N ALA A 415 -12.68 9.26 4.03
CA ALA A 415 -12.44 9.18 5.46
C ALA A 415 -10.94 9.15 5.83
N ILE A 416 -10.05 9.11 4.82
CA ILE A 416 -8.60 9.22 4.98
C ILE A 416 -8.23 10.71 5.00
N ASP A 417 -7.69 11.18 6.14
CA ASP A 417 -7.22 12.56 6.36
C ASP A 417 -5.70 12.61 6.58
#